data_a8c16a82e75d063fefda7bcc6f729eef
#
_entry.id   a8c16a82e75d063fefda7bcc6f729eef
#
_cell.length_a   1.000
_cell.length_b   1.000
_cell.length_c   1.000
_cell.angle_alpha   90.00
_cell.angle_beta   90.00
_cell.angle_gamma   90.00
#
_symmetry.space_group_name_H-M   'P 1'
#
loop_
_entity.id
_entity.type
_entity.pdbx_description
1 polymer ?
#
loop_
_entity_poly.entity_id
_entity_poly.type
_entity_poly.pdbx_seq_one_letter_code
_entity_poly.pdbx_strand_id
1 'polypeptide(L)'
;MDEKKFEAARNKIIGKTLKRDGIGTLKEKTVHAVLKNYYAPDEKMHEVPVGNYVADIYTGNAIMEIQNGNFYKIRTKLDAFLEKYPVTIVYPIPHNKWLIWIDEETGELSPKRKSPLTGNAYRAFPELYRIKSYLKNERLRFIFPLVDMEEYRLLNGWSKDRKKGSCRYDRIPIALYDEVVIEKKEDYLQFLPKELPEKFTSQDLSKAAKISAKTAGMVMHILTYLKITEQIGKKGRAYLYQMTE
;
A
#
# COMPACT_ATOMS: atom_id res chain seq x y z
N MET A 1 14.82 5.40 1.41
CA MET A 1 14.71 4.02 1.92
C MET A 1 15.92 3.71 2.81
N ASP A 2 15.71 3.12 3.99
CA ASP A 2 16.77 2.74 4.94
C ASP A 2 16.55 1.27 5.36
N GLU A 3 17.29 0.36 4.70
CA GLU A 3 17.19 -1.08 4.92
C GLU A 3 17.60 -1.49 6.34
N LYS A 4 18.64 -0.87 6.90
CA LYS A 4 19.12 -1.19 8.26
C LYS A 4 18.08 -0.81 9.31
N LYS A 5 17.45 0.36 9.14
CA LYS A 5 16.38 0.81 10.01
C LYS A 5 15.15 -0.10 9.91
N PHE A 6 14.82 -0.55 8.69
CA PHE A 6 13.71 -1.50 8.50
C PHE A 6 14.00 -2.86 9.14
N GLU A 7 15.22 -3.37 8.97
CA GLU A 7 15.64 -4.63 9.60
C GLU A 7 15.60 -4.54 11.13
N ALA A 8 16.08 -3.44 11.70
CA ALA A 8 16.00 -3.20 13.13
C ALA A 8 14.57 -3.18 13.65
N ALA A 9 13.66 -2.47 12.96
CA ALA A 9 12.24 -2.43 13.28
C ALA A 9 11.59 -3.83 13.19
N ARG A 10 11.90 -4.57 12.11
CA ARG A 10 11.45 -5.95 11.93
C ARG A 10 11.89 -6.86 13.08
N ASN A 11 13.19 -6.86 13.39
CA ASN A 11 13.77 -7.72 14.42
C ASN A 11 13.21 -7.40 15.81
N LYS A 12 12.98 -6.11 16.11
CA LYS A 12 12.34 -5.66 17.35
C LYS A 12 10.92 -6.26 17.50
N ILE A 13 10.11 -6.26 16.44
CA ILE A 13 8.73 -6.73 16.48
C ILE A 13 8.66 -8.26 16.47
N ILE A 14 9.39 -8.93 15.56
CA ILE A 14 9.40 -10.39 15.46
C ILE A 14 9.99 -11.00 16.73
N GLY A 15 11.07 -10.42 17.27
CA GLY A 15 11.67 -10.87 18.54
C GLY A 15 10.72 -10.75 19.74
N LYS A 16 9.85 -9.75 19.78
CA LYS A 16 8.79 -9.62 20.78
C LYS A 16 7.70 -10.68 20.60
N THR A 17 7.36 -11.03 19.37
CA THR A 17 6.29 -11.99 19.03
C THR A 17 6.69 -13.42 19.38
N LEU A 18 7.92 -13.82 19.06
CA LEU A 18 8.45 -15.15 19.37
C LEU A 18 8.54 -15.42 20.89
N LYS A 19 8.71 -14.36 21.71
CA LYS A 19 8.75 -14.49 23.18
C LYS A 19 7.37 -14.61 23.83
N ARG A 20 6.28 -14.34 23.11
CA ARG A 20 4.94 -14.19 23.68
C ARG A 20 3.94 -15.28 23.40
N ASP A 21 4.12 -16.31 22.64
CA ASP A 21 3.14 -17.37 22.35
C ASP A 21 2.93 -17.70 20.85
N GLY A 22 3.98 -17.77 20.08
CA GLY A 22 3.87 -18.30 18.72
C GLY A 22 3.44 -17.28 17.67
N ILE A 23 3.38 -17.74 16.45
CA ILE A 23 3.05 -16.92 15.26
C ILE A 23 1.61 -16.41 15.39
N GLY A 24 1.43 -15.08 15.43
CA GLY A 24 0.13 -14.44 15.16
C GLY A 24 -0.74 -14.04 16.35
N THR A 25 -0.22 -13.98 17.56
CA THR A 25 -0.96 -13.52 18.77
C THR A 25 -1.04 -12.00 18.92
N LEU A 26 -0.45 -11.23 18.01
CA LEU A 26 -0.58 -9.77 18.03
C LEU A 26 -2.01 -9.36 17.62
N LYS A 27 -2.67 -8.56 18.44
CA LYS A 27 -3.92 -7.87 18.09
C LYS A 27 -3.72 -7.01 16.83
N GLU A 28 -2.51 -6.52 16.62
CA GLU A 28 -2.05 -5.77 15.48
C GLU A 28 -1.29 -6.67 14.50
N LYS A 29 -1.57 -6.56 13.20
CA LYS A 29 -0.86 -7.31 12.16
C LYS A 29 0.62 -6.94 12.11
N THR A 30 1.49 -7.93 11.98
CA THR A 30 2.95 -7.78 12.05
C THR A 30 3.50 -6.73 11.09
N VAL A 31 3.01 -6.67 9.84
CA VAL A 31 3.42 -5.61 8.87
C VAL A 31 3.14 -4.21 9.41
N HIS A 32 1.99 -4.00 10.03
CA HIS A 32 1.59 -2.70 10.56
C HIS A 32 2.51 -2.28 11.71
N ALA A 33 2.77 -3.18 12.66
CA ALA A 33 3.66 -2.92 13.79
C ALA A 33 5.10 -2.65 13.35
N VAL A 34 5.62 -3.40 12.36
CA VAL A 34 6.96 -3.17 11.80
C VAL A 34 7.05 -1.80 11.14
N LEU A 35 6.08 -1.43 10.32
CA LEU A 35 6.08 -0.13 9.64
C LEU A 35 5.92 1.04 10.61
N LYS A 36 5.11 0.91 11.68
CA LYS A 36 5.08 1.93 12.74
C LYS A 36 6.47 2.16 13.33
N ASN A 37 7.17 1.10 13.70
CA ASN A 37 8.51 1.20 14.26
C ASN A 37 9.56 1.68 13.24
N TYR A 38 9.38 1.35 11.96
CA TYR A 38 10.27 1.83 10.89
C TYR A 38 10.13 3.35 10.68
N TYR A 39 8.91 3.87 10.57
CA TYR A 39 8.69 5.31 10.33
C TYR A 39 8.88 6.12 11.61
N ALA A 40 8.46 5.62 12.76
CA ALA A 40 8.63 6.27 14.06
C ALA A 40 9.19 5.27 15.10
N PRO A 41 10.52 5.24 15.33
CA PRO A 41 11.12 4.35 16.33
C PRO A 41 10.70 4.64 17.77
N ASP A 42 10.29 5.87 18.08
CA ASP A 42 9.75 6.25 19.38
C ASP A 42 8.30 5.79 19.53
N GLU A 43 8.07 4.79 20.35
CA GLU A 43 6.74 4.21 20.60
C GLU A 43 5.75 5.22 21.22
N LYS A 44 6.22 6.33 21.79
CA LYS A 44 5.35 7.41 22.31
C LYS A 44 4.55 8.11 21.21
N MET A 45 5.03 8.02 19.97
CA MET A 45 4.34 8.58 18.80
C MET A 45 3.27 7.64 18.25
N HIS A 46 3.13 6.40 18.77
CA HIS A 46 2.21 5.40 18.24
C HIS A 46 0.84 5.47 18.93
N GLU A 47 -0.21 5.25 18.13
CA GLU A 47 -1.61 5.16 18.59
C GLU A 47 -2.03 6.34 19.47
N VAL A 48 -1.65 7.54 19.04
CA VAL A 48 -1.91 8.77 19.80
C VAL A 48 -3.31 9.28 19.50
N PRO A 49 -4.13 9.60 20.53
CA PRO A 49 -5.41 10.27 20.35
C PRO A 49 -5.24 11.66 19.74
N VAL A 50 -5.94 11.93 18.63
CA VAL A 50 -5.99 13.22 17.95
C VAL A 50 -7.45 13.55 17.66
N GLY A 51 -8.02 14.48 18.42
CA GLY A 51 -9.45 14.74 18.39
C GLY A 51 -10.26 13.49 18.78
N ASN A 52 -11.22 13.12 17.94
CA ASN A 52 -12.08 11.95 18.16
C ASN A 52 -11.49 10.65 17.56
N TYR A 53 -10.26 10.68 17.07
CA TYR A 53 -9.64 9.55 16.39
C TYR A 53 -8.29 9.20 17.04
N VAL A 54 -7.81 8.00 16.76
CA VAL A 54 -6.47 7.57 17.13
C VAL A 54 -5.63 7.55 15.86
N ALA A 55 -4.52 8.29 15.85
CA ALA A 55 -3.53 8.26 14.76
C ALA A 55 -2.56 7.10 14.97
N ASP A 56 -2.23 6.36 13.90
CA ASP A 56 -1.24 5.27 13.99
C ASP A 56 0.13 5.81 14.41
N ILE A 57 0.52 6.97 13.86
CA ILE A 57 1.72 7.73 14.26
C ILE A 57 1.35 9.22 14.28
N TYR A 58 1.72 9.89 15.36
CA TYR A 58 1.63 11.34 15.51
C TYR A 58 2.93 11.94 15.99
N THR A 59 3.51 12.84 15.20
CA THR A 59 4.81 13.48 15.49
C THR A 59 4.70 14.82 16.22
N GLY A 60 3.50 15.21 16.65
CA GLY A 60 3.21 16.54 17.20
C GLY A 60 2.75 17.55 16.14
N ASN A 61 3.17 17.41 14.88
CA ASN A 61 2.84 18.32 13.78
C ASN A 61 2.38 17.63 12.49
N ALA A 62 2.49 16.31 12.40
CA ALA A 62 2.08 15.50 11.25
C ALA A 62 1.53 14.14 11.69
N ILE A 63 0.71 13.53 10.86
CA ILE A 63 0.09 12.24 11.09
C ILE A 63 0.53 11.27 9.98
N MET A 64 0.81 10.02 10.36
CA MET A 64 0.95 8.92 9.41
C MET A 64 -0.07 7.82 9.76
N GLU A 65 -0.76 7.34 8.73
CA GLU A 65 -1.76 6.27 8.82
C GLU A 65 -1.32 5.08 7.97
N ILE A 66 -1.18 3.91 8.57
CA ILE A 66 -0.75 2.70 7.87
C ILE A 66 -1.97 1.90 7.45
N GLN A 67 -2.23 1.83 6.15
CA GLN A 67 -3.41 1.21 5.60
C GLN A 67 -3.08 -0.05 4.79
N ASN A 68 -3.71 -1.17 5.11
CA ASN A 68 -3.54 -2.43 4.38
C ASN A 68 -4.58 -2.63 3.25
N GLY A 69 -5.27 -1.56 2.85
CA GLY A 69 -6.32 -1.53 1.84
C GLY A 69 -7.63 -0.90 2.35
N ASN A 70 -8.64 -0.84 1.47
CA ASN A 70 -9.94 -0.25 1.75
C ASN A 70 -9.88 1.20 2.25
N PHE A 71 -9.26 2.08 1.46
CA PHE A 71 -9.12 3.51 1.78
C PHE A 71 -10.46 4.23 1.96
N TYR A 72 -11.57 3.63 1.53
CA TYR A 72 -12.88 4.20 1.83
C TYR A 72 -13.11 4.38 3.34
N LYS A 73 -12.58 3.47 4.16
CA LYS A 73 -12.77 3.50 5.63
C LYS A 73 -12.02 4.63 6.34
N ILE A 74 -10.93 5.15 5.74
CA ILE A 74 -10.13 6.21 6.35
C ILE A 74 -10.71 7.62 6.08
N ARG A 75 -11.73 7.76 5.24
CA ARG A 75 -12.25 9.06 4.80
C ARG A 75 -12.63 9.98 5.95
N THR A 76 -13.36 9.48 6.93
CA THR A 76 -13.77 10.29 8.11
C THR A 76 -12.57 10.75 8.95
N LYS A 77 -11.50 9.94 9.05
CA LYS A 77 -10.24 10.37 9.66
C LYS A 77 -9.55 11.44 8.80
N LEU A 78 -9.56 11.27 7.48
CA LEU A 78 -8.96 12.25 6.56
C LEU A 78 -9.69 13.60 6.65
N ASP A 79 -11.01 13.59 6.73
CA ASP A 79 -11.80 14.83 6.91
C ASP A 79 -11.34 15.58 8.17
N ALA A 80 -11.18 14.89 9.30
CA ALA A 80 -10.78 15.48 10.56
C ALA A 80 -9.30 15.89 10.60
N PHE A 81 -8.41 15.04 10.10
CA PHE A 81 -6.97 15.26 10.23
C PHE A 81 -6.43 16.31 9.26
N LEU A 82 -6.91 16.31 8.01
CA LEU A 82 -6.44 17.22 6.97
C LEU A 82 -6.82 18.68 7.20
N GLU A 83 -7.77 18.96 8.10
CA GLU A 83 -8.08 20.32 8.52
C GLU A 83 -6.87 21.00 9.21
N LYS A 84 -6.09 20.24 9.97
CA LYS A 84 -5.05 20.78 10.85
C LYS A 84 -3.64 20.28 10.54
N TYR A 85 -3.51 19.02 10.05
CA TYR A 85 -2.24 18.33 9.95
C TYR A 85 -1.93 17.87 8.53
N PRO A 86 -0.67 17.86 8.12
CA PRO A 86 -0.20 17.00 7.03
C PRO A 86 -0.46 15.54 7.41
N VAL A 87 -1.05 14.79 6.46
CA VAL A 87 -1.35 13.37 6.63
C VAL A 87 -0.63 12.56 5.57
N THR A 88 0.13 11.57 6.00
CA THR A 88 0.77 10.60 5.11
C THR A 88 0.09 9.25 5.23
N ILE A 89 -0.47 8.72 4.14
CA ILE A 89 -0.97 7.36 4.08
C ILE A 89 0.17 6.44 3.64
N VAL A 90 0.53 5.50 4.49
CA VAL A 90 1.50 4.44 4.20
C VAL A 90 0.73 3.19 3.77
N TYR A 91 0.93 2.75 2.54
CA TYR A 91 0.25 1.57 2.00
C TYR A 91 1.25 0.50 1.55
N PRO A 92 1.54 -0.50 2.41
CA PRO A 92 2.50 -1.56 2.08
C PRO A 92 1.99 -2.44 0.95
N ILE A 93 2.78 -2.55 -0.10
CA ILE A 93 2.51 -3.37 -1.28
C ILE A 93 3.43 -4.58 -1.25
N PRO A 94 2.90 -5.82 -1.25
CA PRO A 94 3.72 -7.01 -1.40
C PRO A 94 4.47 -6.97 -2.73
N HIS A 95 5.81 -6.83 -2.69
CA HIS A 95 6.68 -6.94 -3.87
C HIS A 95 6.83 -8.42 -4.23
N ASN A 96 7.67 -9.18 -3.55
CA ASN A 96 7.65 -10.63 -3.61
C ASN A 96 6.89 -11.18 -2.41
N LYS A 97 6.16 -12.27 -2.63
CA LYS A 97 5.38 -12.90 -1.58
C LYS A 97 5.61 -14.41 -1.56
N TRP A 98 5.86 -14.93 -0.38
CA TRP A 98 5.93 -16.36 -0.13
C TRP A 98 4.70 -16.78 0.67
N LEU A 99 4.09 -17.89 0.26
CA LEU A 99 2.92 -18.47 0.91
C LEU A 99 3.37 -19.64 1.78
N ILE A 100 2.85 -19.69 3.00
CA ILE A 100 3.05 -20.75 3.97
C ILE A 100 1.67 -21.07 4.53
N TRP A 101 1.26 -22.33 4.46
CA TRP A 101 0.01 -22.77 5.04
C TRP A 101 0.25 -23.37 6.41
N ILE A 102 -0.65 -23.08 7.33
CA ILE A 102 -0.69 -23.64 8.68
C ILE A 102 -1.87 -24.60 8.70
N ASP A 103 -1.62 -25.85 9.04
CA ASP A 103 -2.67 -26.79 9.37
C ASP A 103 -3.28 -26.38 10.72
N GLU A 104 -4.60 -26.20 10.76
CA GLU A 104 -5.26 -25.65 11.96
C GLU A 104 -5.34 -26.68 13.09
N GLU A 105 -5.32 -28.00 12.77
CA GLU A 105 -5.44 -29.09 13.75
C GLU A 105 -4.07 -29.47 14.32
N THR A 106 -3.04 -29.56 13.46
CA THR A 106 -1.70 -30.02 13.88
C THR A 106 -0.74 -28.89 14.18
N GLY A 107 -1.01 -27.68 13.66
CA GLY A 107 -0.10 -26.53 13.70
C GLY A 107 1.10 -26.66 12.74
N GLU A 108 1.16 -27.71 11.92
CA GLU A 108 2.24 -27.92 10.98
C GLU A 108 2.28 -26.87 9.87
N LEU A 109 3.50 -26.50 9.47
CA LEU A 109 3.74 -25.52 8.40
C LEU A 109 4.07 -26.23 7.10
N SER A 110 3.41 -25.82 6.02
CA SER A 110 3.78 -26.25 4.68
C SER A 110 5.15 -25.70 4.25
N PRO A 111 5.82 -26.33 3.28
CA PRO A 111 6.97 -25.73 2.61
C PRO A 111 6.63 -24.33 2.03
N LYS A 112 7.60 -23.42 2.13
CA LYS A 112 7.52 -22.05 1.62
C LYS A 112 7.43 -22.04 0.10
N ARG A 113 6.37 -21.45 -0.47
CA ARG A 113 6.15 -21.34 -1.91
C ARG A 113 6.11 -19.88 -2.37
N LYS A 114 6.99 -19.52 -3.30
CA LYS A 114 6.97 -18.17 -3.91
C LYS A 114 5.73 -17.99 -4.79
N SER A 115 5.01 -16.89 -4.59
CA SER A 115 3.93 -16.47 -5.48
C SER A 115 4.51 -16.04 -6.83
N PRO A 116 3.89 -16.42 -7.97
CA PRO A 116 4.34 -15.98 -9.28
C PRO A 116 4.12 -14.48 -9.53
N LEU A 117 3.35 -13.81 -8.70
CA LEU A 117 3.00 -12.40 -8.86
C LEU A 117 3.97 -11.51 -8.08
N THR A 118 4.68 -10.65 -8.79
CA THR A 118 5.44 -9.54 -8.23
C THR A 118 4.56 -8.28 -8.18
N GLY A 119 4.56 -7.59 -7.05
CA GLY A 119 3.81 -6.36 -6.87
C GLY A 119 4.60 -5.13 -7.32
N ASN A 120 3.87 -4.10 -7.69
CA ASN A 120 4.41 -2.78 -8.01
C ASN A 120 3.47 -1.69 -7.50
N ALA A 121 3.93 -0.43 -7.51
CA ALA A 121 3.18 0.69 -6.96
C ALA A 121 1.83 0.98 -7.66
N TYR A 122 1.63 0.51 -8.88
CA TYR A 122 0.31 0.64 -9.54
C TYR A 122 -0.83 -0.08 -8.79
N ARG A 123 -0.48 -1.00 -7.87
CA ARG A 123 -1.48 -1.64 -6.98
C ARG A 123 -2.15 -0.66 -6.02
N ALA A 124 -1.62 0.53 -5.84
CA ALA A 124 -2.25 1.58 -5.04
C ALA A 124 -3.44 2.25 -5.74
N PHE A 125 -3.50 2.25 -7.07
CA PHE A 125 -4.49 3.03 -7.81
C PHE A 125 -5.96 2.67 -7.53
N PRO A 126 -6.35 1.41 -7.34
CA PRO A 126 -7.71 1.08 -6.89
C PRO A 126 -8.08 1.70 -5.55
N GLU A 127 -7.13 1.83 -4.64
CA GLU A 127 -7.34 2.46 -3.33
C GLU A 127 -7.33 3.99 -3.44
N LEU A 128 -6.41 4.57 -4.19
CA LEU A 128 -6.39 6.02 -4.51
C LEU A 128 -7.70 6.47 -5.17
N TYR A 129 -8.26 5.64 -6.05
CA TYR A 129 -9.53 5.93 -6.70
C TYR A 129 -10.69 6.08 -5.69
N ARG A 130 -10.67 5.33 -4.59
CA ARG A 130 -11.69 5.38 -3.53
C ARG A 130 -11.68 6.69 -2.75
N ILE A 131 -10.53 7.36 -2.73
CA ILE A 131 -10.33 8.66 -2.05
C ILE A 131 -9.95 9.77 -3.03
N LYS A 132 -10.36 9.62 -4.30
CA LYS A 132 -9.99 10.55 -5.38
C LYS A 132 -10.25 12.02 -5.03
N SER A 133 -11.34 12.33 -4.32
CA SER A 133 -11.69 13.69 -3.90
C SER A 133 -10.63 14.35 -3.01
N TYR A 134 -9.84 13.57 -2.28
CA TYR A 134 -8.79 14.07 -1.39
C TYR A 134 -7.44 14.30 -2.08
N LEU A 135 -7.21 13.71 -3.27
CA LEU A 135 -5.90 13.72 -3.95
C LEU A 135 -5.41 15.13 -4.35
N LYS A 136 -6.28 16.13 -4.33
CA LYS A 136 -5.93 17.55 -4.57
C LYS A 136 -5.57 18.30 -3.29
N ASN A 137 -5.68 17.68 -2.13
CA ASN A 137 -5.31 18.31 -0.87
C ASN A 137 -3.79 18.28 -0.71
N GLU A 138 -3.17 19.44 -0.63
CA GLU A 138 -1.71 19.62 -0.52
C GLU A 138 -1.13 19.07 0.79
N ARG A 139 -1.97 18.81 1.80
CA ARG A 139 -1.55 18.18 3.06
C ARG A 139 -1.58 16.65 3.01
N LEU A 140 -2.12 16.04 1.93
CA LEU A 140 -2.19 14.59 1.78
C LEU A 140 -1.01 14.06 0.99
N ARG A 141 -0.28 13.13 1.59
CA ARG A 141 0.90 12.47 1.03
C ARG A 141 0.73 10.97 1.05
N PHE A 142 1.53 10.26 0.24
CA PHE A 142 1.52 8.81 0.22
C PHE A 142 2.93 8.25 0.22
N ILE A 143 3.10 7.12 0.89
CA ILE A 143 4.28 6.27 0.79
C ILE A 143 3.78 4.87 0.46
N PHE A 144 4.29 4.29 -0.62
CA PHE A 144 4.02 2.92 -1.02
C PHE A 144 5.29 2.08 -0.85
N PRO A 145 5.56 1.56 0.37
CA PRO A 145 6.67 0.65 0.57
C PRO A 145 6.39 -0.66 -0.15
N LEU A 146 7.29 -1.04 -1.04
CA LEU A 146 7.32 -2.34 -1.71
C LEU A 146 8.05 -3.31 -0.81
N VAL A 147 7.32 -4.24 -0.21
CA VAL A 147 7.85 -5.11 0.86
C VAL A 147 7.83 -6.56 0.41
N ASP A 148 8.97 -7.22 0.52
CA ASP A 148 9.05 -8.67 0.42
C ASP A 148 8.50 -9.28 1.71
N MET A 149 7.58 -10.24 1.61
CA MET A 149 6.90 -10.75 2.78
C MET A 149 6.48 -12.22 2.70
N GLU A 150 6.39 -12.86 3.84
CA GLU A 150 5.73 -14.14 4.02
C GLU A 150 4.26 -13.93 4.38
N GLU A 151 3.38 -14.64 3.72
CA GLU A 151 1.95 -14.65 4.01
C GLU A 151 1.58 -16.02 4.58
N TYR A 152 1.25 -16.05 5.86
CA TYR A 152 0.76 -17.23 6.56
C TYR A 152 -0.75 -17.34 6.37
N ARG A 153 -1.21 -18.55 6.09
CA ARG A 153 -2.61 -18.85 5.80
C ARG A 153 -3.07 -20.08 6.58
N LEU A 154 -4.20 -19.99 7.24
CA LEU A 154 -4.83 -21.16 7.91
C LEU A 154 -5.61 -21.97 6.89
N LEU A 155 -5.44 -23.30 6.93
CA LEU A 155 -6.22 -24.26 6.15
C LEU A 155 -7.55 -24.58 6.87
N ASN A 156 -8.44 -23.62 6.95
CA ASN A 156 -9.70 -23.71 7.68
C ASN A 156 -10.95 -23.62 6.79
N GLY A 157 -10.87 -24.11 5.56
CA GLY A 157 -11.98 -24.07 4.62
C GLY A 157 -12.06 -22.80 3.79
N TRP A 158 -13.23 -22.24 3.58
CA TRP A 158 -13.45 -21.12 2.68
C TRP A 158 -13.00 -19.78 3.26
N SER A 159 -12.10 -19.10 2.57
CA SER A 159 -11.74 -17.73 2.89
C SER A 159 -12.91 -16.77 2.64
N LYS A 160 -12.92 -15.58 3.31
CA LYS A 160 -13.94 -14.53 3.13
C LYS A 160 -14.13 -14.08 1.67
N ASP A 161 -13.12 -14.24 0.84
CA ASP A 161 -13.11 -13.93 -0.60
C ASP A 161 -13.46 -15.16 -1.47
N ARG A 162 -14.01 -16.21 -0.90
CA ARG A 162 -14.46 -17.47 -1.57
C ARG A 162 -13.38 -18.17 -2.39
N LYS A 163 -12.10 -17.87 -2.15
CA LYS A 163 -10.98 -18.60 -2.73
C LYS A 163 -10.59 -19.74 -1.82
N LYS A 164 -10.59 -20.93 -2.40
CA LYS A 164 -10.35 -22.23 -1.75
C LYS A 164 -9.61 -22.21 -0.42
N GLY A 165 -10.27 -22.76 0.58
CA GLY A 165 -9.71 -23.57 1.66
C GLY A 165 -8.77 -22.88 2.65
N SER A 166 -8.50 -21.58 2.56
CA SER A 166 -7.60 -20.94 3.51
C SER A 166 -7.93 -19.47 3.74
N CYS A 167 -7.89 -19.02 4.98
CA CYS A 167 -7.94 -17.60 5.31
C CYS A 167 -6.53 -17.05 5.61
N ARG A 168 -6.34 -15.75 5.37
CA ARG A 168 -5.08 -15.10 5.73
C ARG A 168 -5.00 -14.97 7.25
N TYR A 169 -3.93 -15.52 7.80
CA TYR A 169 -3.60 -15.41 9.20
C TYR A 169 -2.79 -14.14 9.47
N ASP A 170 -1.55 -14.07 8.96
CA ASP A 170 -0.69 -12.90 9.09
C ASP A 170 0.23 -12.71 7.89
N ARG A 171 0.92 -11.55 7.85
CA ARG A 171 2.00 -11.23 6.92
C ARG A 171 3.21 -10.78 7.71
N ILE A 172 4.33 -11.44 7.50
CA ILE A 172 5.60 -11.12 8.11
C ILE A 172 6.48 -10.44 7.04
N PRO A 173 6.86 -9.17 7.22
CA PRO A 173 7.77 -8.51 6.29
C PRO A 173 9.17 -9.10 6.41
N ILE A 174 9.83 -9.33 5.27
CA ILE A 174 11.19 -9.90 5.19
C ILE A 174 12.19 -8.79 4.93
N ALA A 175 11.93 -7.99 3.87
CA ALA A 175 12.80 -6.93 3.41
C ALA A 175 11.99 -5.79 2.79
N LEU A 176 12.52 -4.58 2.89
CA LEU A 176 12.02 -3.42 2.17
C LEU A 176 12.76 -3.35 0.84
N TYR A 177 12.03 -3.53 -0.26
CA TYR A 177 12.60 -3.52 -1.61
C TYR A 177 12.74 -2.10 -2.17
N ASP A 178 11.71 -1.28 -2.01
CA ASP A 178 11.67 0.09 -2.52
C ASP A 178 10.57 0.89 -1.81
N GLU A 179 10.60 2.23 -1.94
CA GLU A 179 9.57 3.13 -1.45
C GLU A 179 9.19 4.14 -2.54
N VAL A 180 7.97 4.08 -3.01
CA VAL A 180 7.41 5.09 -3.92
C VAL A 180 6.72 6.16 -3.09
N VAL A 181 7.24 7.38 -3.16
CA VAL A 181 6.76 8.53 -2.37
C VAL A 181 6.02 9.51 -3.26
N ILE A 182 4.91 10.04 -2.76
CA ILE A 182 4.11 11.08 -3.37
C ILE A 182 3.89 12.17 -2.33
N GLU A 183 4.59 13.27 -2.47
CA GLU A 183 4.46 14.45 -1.62
C GLU A 183 3.66 15.56 -2.30
N LYS A 184 3.73 15.64 -3.61
CA LYS A 184 3.09 16.64 -4.45
C LYS A 184 2.53 16.05 -5.73
N LYS A 185 1.74 16.83 -6.44
CA LYS A 185 1.06 16.43 -7.68
C LYS A 185 2.03 15.90 -8.74
N GLU A 186 3.18 16.53 -8.91
CA GLU A 186 4.18 16.19 -9.93
C GLU A 186 4.77 14.80 -9.72
N ASP A 187 4.79 14.30 -8.48
CA ASP A 187 5.33 12.98 -8.17
C ASP A 187 4.52 11.84 -8.81
N TYR A 188 3.27 12.10 -9.21
CA TYR A 188 2.50 11.14 -9.98
C TYR A 188 3.03 10.89 -11.39
N LEU A 189 3.91 11.77 -11.94
CA LEU A 189 4.56 11.55 -13.24
C LEU A 189 5.41 10.28 -13.27
N GLN A 190 5.92 9.82 -12.11
CA GLN A 190 6.66 8.55 -12.01
C GLN A 190 5.84 7.31 -12.45
N PHE A 191 4.51 7.44 -12.56
CA PHE A 191 3.64 6.39 -13.07
C PHE A 191 3.42 6.45 -14.58
N LEU A 192 4.06 7.37 -15.29
CA LEU A 192 4.10 7.42 -16.74
C LEU A 192 5.47 6.91 -17.22
N PRO A 193 5.56 5.71 -17.83
CA PRO A 193 6.79 5.21 -18.40
C PRO A 193 7.36 6.19 -19.45
N LYS A 194 8.68 6.33 -19.49
CA LYS A 194 9.38 7.22 -20.42
C LYS A 194 9.20 6.82 -21.89
N GLU A 195 8.88 5.56 -22.13
CA GLU A 195 8.67 4.97 -23.45
C GLU A 195 7.29 5.30 -24.06
N LEU A 196 6.42 5.98 -23.30
CA LEU A 196 5.13 6.41 -23.84
C LEU A 196 5.32 7.45 -24.95
N PRO A 197 4.59 7.35 -26.07
CA PRO A 197 4.58 8.41 -27.07
C PRO A 197 3.95 9.68 -26.50
N GLU A 198 4.21 10.82 -27.13
CA GLU A 198 3.65 12.13 -26.73
C GLU A 198 2.12 12.09 -26.59
N LYS A 199 1.45 11.38 -27.52
CA LYS A 199 0.00 11.13 -27.50
C LYS A 199 -0.25 9.64 -27.36
N PHE A 200 -0.88 9.24 -26.26
CA PHE A 200 -1.04 7.84 -25.88
C PHE A 200 -2.45 7.52 -25.38
N THR A 201 -2.77 6.25 -25.40
CA THR A 201 -4.03 5.71 -24.85
C THR A 201 -3.76 4.96 -23.55
N SER A 202 -4.82 4.62 -22.79
CA SER A 202 -4.70 3.72 -21.64
C SER A 202 -4.17 2.32 -22.02
N GLN A 203 -4.34 1.89 -23.28
CA GLN A 203 -3.77 0.63 -23.77
C GLN A 203 -2.25 0.72 -23.95
N ASP A 204 -1.75 1.87 -24.44
CA ASP A 204 -0.31 2.12 -24.57
C ASP A 204 0.33 2.12 -23.18
N LEU A 205 -0.29 2.80 -22.21
CA LEU A 205 0.14 2.75 -20.79
C LEU A 205 0.11 1.32 -20.24
N SER A 206 -0.97 0.56 -20.51
CA SER A 206 -1.07 -0.84 -20.03
C SER A 206 0.10 -1.70 -20.52
N LYS A 207 0.49 -1.55 -21.78
CA LYS A 207 1.61 -2.28 -22.41
C LYS A 207 2.95 -1.82 -21.84
N ALA A 208 3.22 -0.51 -21.82
CA ALA A 208 4.48 0.06 -21.38
C ALA A 208 4.74 -0.24 -19.87
N ALA A 209 3.74 -0.07 -19.02
CA ALA A 209 3.84 -0.33 -17.58
C ALA A 209 3.64 -1.81 -17.19
N LYS A 210 3.32 -2.69 -18.14
CA LYS A 210 3.00 -4.13 -17.92
C LYS A 210 1.92 -4.34 -16.84
N ILE A 211 0.88 -3.54 -16.89
CA ILE A 211 -0.27 -3.59 -15.98
C ILE A 211 -1.57 -3.94 -16.73
N SER A 212 -2.60 -4.35 -15.99
CA SER A 212 -3.89 -4.65 -16.59
C SER A 212 -4.53 -3.40 -17.22
N ALA A 213 -5.32 -3.58 -18.29
CA ALA A 213 -6.07 -2.48 -18.90
C ALA A 213 -6.98 -1.76 -17.90
N LYS A 214 -7.56 -2.50 -16.93
CA LYS A 214 -8.35 -1.94 -15.83
C LYS A 214 -7.53 -1.01 -14.96
N THR A 215 -6.32 -1.43 -14.57
CA THR A 215 -5.41 -0.60 -13.77
C THR A 215 -4.97 0.63 -14.55
N ALA A 216 -4.59 0.47 -15.82
CA ALA A 216 -4.22 1.60 -16.70
C ALA A 216 -5.35 2.63 -16.82
N GLY A 217 -6.60 2.18 -16.97
CA GLY A 217 -7.78 3.05 -16.97
C GLY A 217 -7.92 3.85 -15.67
N MET A 218 -7.69 3.23 -14.51
CA MET A 218 -7.72 3.93 -13.22
C MET A 218 -6.58 4.94 -13.09
N VAL A 219 -5.37 4.59 -13.55
CA VAL A 219 -4.23 5.51 -13.59
C VAL A 219 -4.58 6.75 -14.41
N MET A 220 -5.03 6.56 -15.66
CA MET A 220 -5.42 7.67 -16.53
C MET A 220 -6.50 8.55 -15.91
N HIS A 221 -7.51 7.92 -15.28
CA HIS A 221 -8.58 8.67 -14.63
C HIS A 221 -8.08 9.54 -13.46
N ILE A 222 -7.12 9.04 -12.68
CA ILE A 222 -6.50 9.82 -11.58
C ILE A 222 -5.60 10.92 -12.13
N LEU A 223 -4.72 10.62 -13.10
CA LEU A 223 -3.81 11.59 -13.67
C LEU A 223 -4.57 12.75 -14.37
N THR A 224 -5.64 12.43 -15.09
CA THR A 224 -6.51 13.46 -15.69
C THR A 224 -7.25 14.27 -14.63
N TYR A 225 -7.74 13.64 -13.56
CA TYR A 225 -8.38 14.36 -12.45
C TYR A 225 -7.40 15.34 -11.77
N LEU A 226 -6.14 14.96 -11.65
CA LEU A 226 -5.07 15.79 -11.10
C LEU A 226 -4.53 16.82 -12.10
N LYS A 227 -5.02 16.84 -13.35
CA LYS A 227 -4.50 17.68 -14.41
C LYS A 227 -2.99 17.48 -14.69
N ILE A 228 -2.53 16.25 -14.63
CA ILE A 228 -1.19 15.81 -15.05
C ILE A 228 -1.23 15.39 -16.51
N THR A 229 -2.34 14.81 -16.92
CA THR A 229 -2.66 14.51 -18.31
C THR A 229 -3.99 15.12 -18.67
N GLU A 230 -4.18 15.44 -19.94
CA GLU A 230 -5.45 15.86 -20.49
C GLU A 230 -5.92 14.93 -21.60
N GLN A 231 -7.22 14.82 -21.76
CA GLN A 231 -7.83 14.08 -22.84
C GLN A 231 -7.98 15.00 -24.05
N ILE A 232 -7.28 14.68 -25.14
CA ILE A 232 -7.24 15.52 -26.37
C ILE A 232 -8.13 15.00 -27.49
N GLY A 233 -8.72 13.81 -27.34
CA GLY A 233 -9.55 13.22 -28.39
C GLY A 233 -9.74 11.72 -28.24
N LYS A 234 -9.87 11.04 -29.37
CA LYS A 234 -10.01 9.58 -29.44
C LYS A 234 -9.16 9.01 -30.58
N LYS A 235 -8.66 7.79 -30.36
CA LYS A 235 -8.04 6.93 -31.38
C LYS A 235 -8.91 5.66 -31.48
N GLY A 236 -9.80 5.63 -32.46
CA GLY A 236 -10.85 4.64 -32.54
C GLY A 236 -11.83 4.75 -31.36
N ARG A 237 -11.95 3.67 -30.56
CA ARG A 237 -12.81 3.67 -29.35
C ARG A 237 -12.08 4.12 -28.08
N ALA A 238 -10.76 4.24 -28.10
CA ALA A 238 -9.96 4.61 -26.95
C ALA A 238 -9.80 6.14 -26.84
N TYR A 239 -9.82 6.68 -25.62
CA TYR A 239 -9.44 8.06 -25.37
C TYR A 239 -7.95 8.26 -25.60
N LEU A 240 -7.61 9.39 -26.22
CA LEU A 240 -6.25 9.83 -26.47
C LEU A 240 -5.87 10.91 -25.45
N TYR A 241 -4.71 10.77 -24.85
CA TYR A 241 -4.19 11.64 -23.80
C TYR A 241 -2.83 12.20 -24.19
N GLN A 242 -2.49 13.33 -23.61
CA GLN A 242 -1.15 13.89 -23.56
C GLN A 242 -0.84 14.41 -22.15
N MET A 243 0.44 14.65 -21.84
CA MET A 243 0.82 15.36 -20.62
C MET A 243 0.36 16.81 -20.70
N THR A 244 -0.08 17.36 -19.59
CA THR A 244 -0.39 18.80 -19.48
C THR A 244 0.93 19.56 -19.39
N GLU A 245 1.06 20.68 -20.11
CA GLU A 245 2.20 21.59 -20.03
C GLU A 245 2.34 22.26 -18.65
#